data_fcf97b1f2e2ad9f11fcc1c40a0490e1b
#
_entry.id   fcf97b1f2e2ad9f11fcc1c40a0490e1b
#
_cell.length_a   1.000
_cell.length_b   1.000
_cell.length_c   1.000
_cell.angle_alpha   90.00
_cell.angle_beta   90.00
_cell.angle_gamma   90.00
#
_symmetry.space_group_name_H-M   'P 1'
#
loop_
_entity.id
_entity.type
_entity.pdbx_description
1 polymer ?
#
loop_
_entity_poly.entity_id
_entity_poly.type
_entity_poly.pdbx_seq_one_letter_code
_entity_poly.pdbx_strand_id
1 'polypeptide(L)'
;MKKQLIIIAILFFITLSTAFAQNAGEFVVPLTDPNKRGKLKAHLNYGSITIKGSPRKDVLVKYKAIAEGEEDDDDRDEEKRLKPLPRINTKTNSGSDGKNAGLKKISGGTMDLEVTENDNSVRVNSDSWSNKLKLEIELPSGFDLNVSTYNDGDLVISNIQGELEINNYNGEINAENISGSVVATTYNGEIKVTFDKVTEATPMSFSTFNGDIDLTFPASLKATFKMKTEQGEILSGFDMAMIKSGPIQKKDTKSGTYKVVIDEWVKGEINGGGPEFSIKNYNGDIIIRKK
;
A
#
# COMPACT_ATOMS: atom_id res chain seq x y z
N MET A 1 31.01 17.16 -70.07
CA MET A 1 30.98 16.45 -68.83
C MET A 1 30.18 17.32 -67.83
N LYS A 2 28.92 17.04 -67.67
CA LYS A 2 27.99 17.79 -66.79
C LYS A 2 27.95 17.09 -65.44
N LYS A 3 28.39 17.75 -64.37
CA LYS A 3 28.22 17.29 -63.00
C LYS A 3 26.81 17.63 -62.55
N GLN A 4 25.98 16.61 -62.32
CA GLN A 4 24.69 16.79 -61.65
C GLN A 4 24.91 16.86 -60.16
N LEU A 5 24.49 17.98 -59.60
CA LEU A 5 24.42 18.20 -58.15
C LEU A 5 23.11 17.61 -57.65
N ILE A 6 23.16 16.54 -56.88
CA ILE A 6 21.98 15.99 -56.18
C ILE A 6 21.82 16.74 -54.87
N ILE A 7 20.81 17.59 -54.77
CA ILE A 7 20.41 18.22 -53.52
C ILE A 7 19.45 17.27 -52.81
N ILE A 8 19.92 16.65 -51.73
CA ILE A 8 19.10 15.87 -50.82
C ILE A 8 18.42 16.87 -49.84
N ALA A 9 17.15 17.15 -50.10
CA ALA A 9 16.33 17.89 -49.15
C ALA A 9 15.95 16.96 -48.00
N ILE A 10 16.63 17.13 -46.84
CA ILE A 10 16.21 16.50 -45.60
C ILE A 10 14.99 17.28 -45.08
N LEU A 11 13.80 16.69 -45.26
CA LEU A 11 12.58 17.20 -44.66
C LEU A 11 12.63 16.89 -43.14
N PHE A 12 12.99 17.90 -42.37
CA PHE A 12 12.91 17.85 -40.91
C PHE A 12 11.43 17.97 -40.53
N PHE A 13 10.77 16.84 -40.32
CA PHE A 13 9.43 16.81 -39.74
C PHE A 13 9.53 17.22 -38.28
N ILE A 14 9.38 18.51 -37.98
CA ILE A 14 9.14 19.00 -36.63
C ILE A 14 7.70 18.62 -36.30
N THR A 15 7.54 17.48 -35.64
CA THR A 15 6.29 17.16 -34.94
C THR A 15 6.18 18.14 -33.77
N LEU A 16 5.33 19.16 -33.93
CA LEU A 16 4.88 19.99 -32.84
C LEU A 16 4.06 19.08 -31.91
N SER A 17 4.72 18.42 -30.96
CA SER A 17 4.03 17.79 -29.84
C SER A 17 3.43 18.93 -29.01
N THR A 18 2.14 19.14 -29.18
CA THR A 18 1.35 19.93 -28.22
C THR A 18 1.54 19.24 -26.87
N ALA A 19 2.24 19.90 -25.96
CA ALA A 19 2.36 19.47 -24.58
C ALA A 19 0.97 19.69 -23.94
N PHE A 20 0.07 18.74 -24.14
CA PHE A 20 -1.02 18.55 -23.22
C PHE A 20 -0.37 18.15 -21.90
N ALA A 21 -0.73 18.80 -20.81
CA ALA A 21 -0.36 18.34 -19.49
C ALA A 21 -0.80 16.86 -19.39
N GLN A 22 0.18 15.95 -19.47
CA GLN A 22 -0.12 14.52 -19.44
C GLN A 22 -0.50 14.17 -18.01
N ASN A 23 -1.79 13.98 -17.79
CA ASN A 23 -2.31 13.49 -16.50
C ASN A 23 -1.90 12.04 -16.22
N ALA A 24 -1.26 11.36 -17.19
CA ALA A 24 -0.76 9.99 -17.08
C ALA A 24 0.52 9.81 -17.90
N GLY A 25 1.37 8.88 -17.47
CA GLY A 25 2.59 8.52 -18.19
C GLY A 25 3.27 7.30 -17.59
N GLU A 26 4.34 6.86 -18.26
CA GLU A 26 5.17 5.78 -17.77
C GLU A 26 6.65 6.04 -18.08
N PHE A 27 7.52 5.50 -17.25
CA PHE A 27 8.97 5.53 -17.48
C PHE A 27 9.65 4.35 -16.80
N VAL A 28 10.82 4.00 -17.32
CA VAL A 28 11.64 2.90 -16.82
C VAL A 28 12.82 3.47 -16.06
N VAL A 29 13.03 2.97 -14.84
CA VAL A 29 14.18 3.29 -13.99
C VAL A 29 15.18 2.15 -14.10
N PRO A 30 16.36 2.38 -14.71
CA PRO A 30 17.41 1.37 -14.75
C PRO A 30 17.99 1.15 -13.35
N LEU A 31 18.33 -0.09 -13.02
CA LEU A 31 19.00 -0.41 -11.76
C LEU A 31 20.52 -0.36 -11.94
N THR A 32 21.22 0.11 -10.93
CA THR A 32 22.70 0.15 -10.91
C THR A 32 23.28 -1.26 -11.08
N ASP A 33 22.75 -2.28 -10.40
CA ASP A 33 23.11 -3.69 -10.59
C ASP A 33 21.85 -4.59 -10.58
N PRO A 34 21.32 -4.94 -11.77
CA PRO A 34 20.08 -5.72 -11.88
C PRO A 34 20.14 -7.14 -11.28
N ASN A 35 21.31 -7.62 -10.90
CA ASN A 35 21.47 -8.96 -10.30
C ASN A 35 21.52 -8.93 -8.76
N LYS A 36 21.57 -7.74 -8.17
CA LYS A 36 21.51 -7.56 -6.73
C LYS A 36 20.10 -7.26 -6.25
N ARG A 37 19.81 -7.65 -5.01
CA ARG A 37 18.60 -7.26 -4.31
C ARG A 37 18.50 -5.74 -4.23
N GLY A 38 17.35 -5.20 -4.54
CA GLY A 38 17.08 -3.78 -4.45
C GLY A 38 16.06 -3.45 -3.36
N LYS A 39 15.83 -2.16 -3.18
CA LYS A 39 14.82 -1.63 -2.26
C LYS A 39 13.98 -0.58 -2.96
N LEU A 40 12.66 -0.70 -2.83
CA LEU A 40 11.73 0.36 -3.22
C LEU A 40 11.26 1.11 -1.97
N LYS A 41 11.29 2.44 -2.04
CA LYS A 41 10.58 3.34 -1.12
C LYS A 41 9.56 4.12 -1.93
N ALA A 42 8.27 3.86 -1.71
CA ALA A 42 7.20 4.56 -2.40
C ALA A 42 6.30 5.26 -1.38
N HIS A 43 6.03 6.55 -1.61
CA HIS A 43 5.18 7.35 -0.75
C HIS A 43 4.25 8.24 -1.54
N LEU A 44 2.97 8.27 -1.14
CA LEU A 44 1.97 9.23 -1.60
C LEU A 44 1.25 9.85 -0.41
N ASN A 45 1.07 11.16 -0.44
CA ASN A 45 0.13 11.79 0.49
C ASN A 45 -1.33 11.56 0.08
N TYR A 46 -1.60 11.38 -1.22
CA TYR A 46 -2.96 11.22 -1.72
C TYR A 46 -2.99 10.29 -2.94
N GLY A 47 -3.63 9.13 -2.81
CA GLY A 47 -3.84 8.17 -3.88
C GLY A 47 -3.37 6.74 -3.58
N SER A 48 -3.50 5.87 -4.57
CA SER A 48 -3.26 4.43 -4.48
C SER A 48 -1.92 4.00 -5.09
N ILE A 49 -1.35 2.90 -4.56
CA ILE A 49 -0.12 2.32 -5.06
C ILE A 49 -0.32 0.82 -5.30
N THR A 50 -0.14 0.40 -6.54
CA THR A 50 -0.11 -1.01 -6.93
C THR A 50 1.31 -1.42 -7.26
N ILE A 51 1.82 -2.48 -6.61
CA ILE A 51 3.18 -3.00 -6.83
C ILE A 51 3.10 -4.46 -7.24
N LYS A 52 3.79 -4.79 -8.33
CA LYS A 52 3.86 -6.14 -8.85
C LYS A 52 5.30 -6.60 -9.02
N GLY A 53 5.66 -7.67 -8.35
CA GLY A 53 6.91 -8.40 -8.59
C GLY A 53 6.84 -9.16 -9.91
N SER A 54 7.88 -9.05 -10.71
CA SER A 54 7.97 -9.66 -12.04
C SER A 54 9.42 -10.07 -12.36
N PRO A 55 9.69 -10.80 -13.44
CA PRO A 55 11.05 -11.16 -13.85
C PRO A 55 11.84 -10.01 -14.52
N ARG A 56 11.44 -8.77 -14.30
CA ARG A 56 12.13 -7.58 -14.82
C ARG A 56 13.52 -7.42 -14.21
N LYS A 57 14.36 -6.65 -14.91
CA LYS A 57 15.70 -6.24 -14.44
C LYS A 57 15.82 -4.73 -14.27
N ASP A 58 14.70 -4.05 -14.27
CA ASP A 58 14.51 -2.60 -14.12
C ASP A 58 13.23 -2.36 -13.33
N VAL A 59 12.91 -1.11 -13.05
CA VAL A 59 11.65 -0.71 -12.41
C VAL A 59 10.82 0.11 -13.38
N LEU A 60 9.62 -0.37 -13.72
CA LEU A 60 8.65 0.38 -14.51
C LEU A 60 7.72 1.11 -13.55
N VAL A 61 7.60 2.40 -13.73
CA VAL A 61 6.66 3.24 -12.99
C VAL A 61 5.65 3.83 -13.95
N LYS A 62 4.38 3.55 -13.73
CA LYS A 62 3.25 4.17 -14.40
C LYS A 62 2.52 5.05 -13.40
N TYR A 63 2.03 6.18 -13.85
CA TYR A 63 1.28 7.10 -13.03
C TYR A 63 0.09 7.70 -13.78
N LYS A 64 -0.97 7.94 -13.04
CA LYS A 64 -2.16 8.66 -13.53
C LYS A 64 -2.63 9.61 -12.45
N ALA A 65 -2.81 10.89 -12.80
CA ALA A 65 -3.52 11.84 -11.94
C ALA A 65 -5.02 11.65 -12.12
N ILE A 66 -5.75 11.56 -11.02
CA ILE A 66 -7.20 11.38 -10.99
C ILE A 66 -7.82 12.76 -10.74
N ALA A 67 -8.70 13.20 -11.64
CA ALA A 67 -9.39 14.48 -11.50
C ALA A 67 -10.47 14.41 -10.41
N GLU A 68 -10.70 15.54 -9.69
CA GLU A 68 -11.81 15.62 -8.73
C GLU A 68 -13.13 15.23 -9.40
N GLY A 69 -13.78 14.15 -8.93
CA GLY A 69 -15.05 13.64 -9.45
C GLY A 69 -14.94 12.46 -10.45
N GLU A 70 -13.73 12.02 -10.80
CA GLU A 70 -13.53 10.71 -11.41
C GLU A 70 -13.48 9.65 -10.29
N GLU A 71 -14.39 8.68 -10.32
CA GLU A 71 -14.31 7.49 -9.48
C GLU A 71 -13.22 6.57 -10.05
N ASP A 72 -12.42 5.96 -9.20
CA ASP A 72 -11.48 4.92 -9.63
C ASP A 72 -12.28 3.76 -10.24
N ASP A 73 -12.02 3.45 -11.51
CA ASP A 73 -12.74 2.39 -12.25
C ASP A 73 -12.49 0.96 -11.70
N ASP A 74 -11.63 0.80 -10.69
CA ASP A 74 -11.27 -0.49 -10.12
C ASP A 74 -12.24 -1.01 -9.03
N ASP A 75 -13.17 -0.16 -8.52
CA ASP A 75 -14.14 -0.57 -7.49
C ASP A 75 -15.37 -1.32 -8.04
N ARG A 76 -15.31 -1.90 -9.21
CA ARG A 76 -16.43 -2.68 -9.77
C ARG A 76 -16.36 -4.17 -9.46
N ASP A 77 -16.35 -4.53 -8.21
CA ASP A 77 -16.88 -5.84 -7.80
C ASP A 77 -18.41 -5.80 -7.87
N GLU A 78 -18.96 -6.45 -8.88
CA GLU A 78 -20.38 -6.39 -9.27
C GLU A 78 -21.36 -7.00 -8.26
N GLU A 79 -20.95 -7.43 -7.07
CA GLU A 79 -21.79 -8.29 -6.21
C GLU A 79 -22.43 -7.63 -4.98
N LYS A 80 -22.27 -6.33 -4.75
CA LYS A 80 -22.98 -5.65 -3.64
C LYS A 80 -23.70 -4.37 -4.04
N ARG A 81 -24.54 -4.41 -5.06
CA ARG A 81 -25.49 -3.32 -5.33
C ARG A 81 -26.70 -3.42 -4.43
N LEU A 82 -26.60 -2.93 -3.22
CA LEU A 82 -27.77 -2.35 -2.53
C LEU A 82 -28.13 -1.05 -3.27
N LYS A 83 -29.31 -1.03 -3.91
CA LYS A 83 -29.79 0.14 -4.64
C LYS A 83 -29.72 1.38 -3.76
N PRO A 84 -29.04 2.47 -4.16
CA PRO A 84 -29.07 3.70 -3.40
C PRO A 84 -30.48 4.27 -3.40
N LEU A 85 -30.94 4.71 -2.23
CA LEU A 85 -32.13 5.54 -2.11
C LEU A 85 -31.94 6.81 -2.97
N PRO A 86 -33.00 7.34 -3.61
CA PRO A 86 -32.87 8.51 -4.46
C PRO A 86 -32.37 9.71 -3.65
N ARG A 87 -31.16 10.17 -3.98
CA ARG A 87 -30.64 11.42 -3.42
C ARG A 87 -31.45 12.56 -3.93
N ILE A 88 -32.05 13.32 -3.04
CA ILE A 88 -32.68 14.61 -3.33
C ILE A 88 -31.54 15.53 -3.78
N ASN A 89 -31.56 15.91 -5.07
CA ASN A 89 -30.63 16.88 -5.62
C ASN A 89 -30.98 18.28 -5.03
N THR A 90 -30.38 18.57 -3.87
CA THR A 90 -30.24 19.96 -3.46
C THR A 90 -29.06 20.51 -4.24
N LYS A 91 -29.33 21.19 -5.36
CA LYS A 91 -28.37 22.12 -5.96
C LYS A 91 -28.08 23.20 -4.93
N THR A 92 -27.10 23.00 -4.08
CA THR A 92 -26.46 24.10 -3.38
C THR A 92 -25.57 24.79 -4.40
N ASN A 93 -26.08 25.88 -4.98
CA ASN A 93 -25.24 26.93 -5.54
C ASN A 93 -24.36 27.40 -4.36
N SER A 94 -23.16 26.84 -4.24
CA SER A 94 -22.10 27.45 -3.42
C SER A 94 -21.76 28.77 -4.11
N GLY A 95 -22.30 29.86 -3.56
CA GLY A 95 -21.96 31.19 -3.98
C GLY A 95 -20.43 31.34 -3.88
N SER A 96 -19.78 31.46 -5.02
CA SER A 96 -18.43 31.98 -5.08
C SER A 96 -18.47 33.39 -4.50
N ASP A 97 -17.77 33.61 -3.40
CA ASP A 97 -17.50 34.94 -2.89
C ASP A 97 -17.13 35.87 -4.05
N GLY A 98 -17.78 37.05 -4.11
CA GLY A 98 -17.71 37.95 -5.24
C GLY A 98 -16.34 38.52 -5.63
N LYS A 99 -15.28 38.05 -5.02
CA LYS A 99 -13.88 38.37 -5.34
C LYS A 99 -13.33 37.62 -6.56
N ASN A 100 -13.93 36.48 -6.96
CA ASN A 100 -13.42 35.61 -8.04
C ASN A 100 -14.37 35.56 -9.26
N ALA A 101 -15.40 36.40 -9.31
CA ALA A 101 -16.32 36.44 -10.41
C ALA A 101 -15.58 36.86 -11.71
N GLY A 102 -15.61 36.00 -12.71
CA GLY A 102 -14.97 36.23 -14.01
C GLY A 102 -13.54 35.67 -14.14
N LEU A 103 -12.96 35.09 -13.08
CA LEU A 103 -11.68 34.43 -13.19
C LEU A 103 -11.87 32.94 -13.54
N LYS A 104 -11.20 32.49 -14.61
CA LYS A 104 -11.06 31.06 -14.89
C LYS A 104 -9.87 30.56 -14.09
N LYS A 105 -10.06 29.52 -13.29
CA LYS A 105 -8.95 28.79 -12.63
C LYS A 105 -8.05 28.23 -13.73
N ILE A 106 -6.91 28.85 -13.98
CA ILE A 106 -5.83 28.28 -14.78
C ILE A 106 -5.05 27.40 -13.83
N SER A 107 -5.52 26.18 -13.64
CA SER A 107 -4.87 25.20 -12.79
C SER A 107 -3.63 24.69 -13.51
N GLY A 108 -2.51 25.25 -13.21
CA GLY A 108 -1.22 24.59 -13.37
C GLY A 108 -0.98 23.73 -12.14
N GLY A 109 -1.72 22.65 -11.98
CA GLY A 109 -1.35 21.62 -10.99
C GLY A 109 -0.09 20.95 -11.52
N THR A 110 1.07 21.35 -11.01
CA THR A 110 2.30 20.60 -11.22
C THR A 110 2.13 19.27 -10.51
N MET A 111 2.14 18.19 -11.29
CA MET A 111 2.24 16.86 -10.74
C MET A 111 3.59 16.77 -10.06
N ASP A 112 3.58 16.63 -8.74
CA ASP A 112 4.79 16.55 -7.92
C ASP A 112 5.13 15.07 -7.69
N LEU A 113 5.68 14.42 -8.72
CA LEU A 113 6.17 13.05 -8.66
C LEU A 113 7.68 13.05 -8.88
N GLU A 114 8.42 12.72 -7.84
CA GLU A 114 9.86 12.56 -7.89
C GLU A 114 10.24 11.08 -7.89
N VAL A 115 11.14 10.70 -8.79
CA VAL A 115 11.70 9.34 -8.84
C VAL A 115 13.20 9.40 -8.93
N THR A 116 13.87 8.69 -8.01
CA THR A 116 15.33 8.60 -7.95
C THR A 116 15.76 7.16 -7.78
N GLU A 117 16.92 6.82 -8.31
CA GLU A 117 17.60 5.53 -8.09
C GLU A 117 19.04 5.79 -7.67
N ASN A 118 19.50 5.07 -6.65
CA ASN A 118 20.89 5.08 -6.23
C ASN A 118 21.21 3.73 -5.57
N ASP A 119 22.19 3.00 -6.10
CA ASP A 119 22.67 1.71 -5.62
C ASP A 119 21.51 0.70 -5.36
N ASN A 120 20.66 0.49 -6.37
CA ASN A 120 19.44 -0.32 -6.34
C ASN A 120 18.38 0.12 -5.31
N SER A 121 18.52 1.32 -4.75
CA SER A 121 17.47 1.93 -3.92
C SER A 121 16.65 2.89 -4.77
N VAL A 122 15.47 2.47 -5.16
CA VAL A 122 14.52 3.28 -5.94
C VAL A 122 13.59 3.99 -4.97
N ARG A 123 13.46 5.31 -5.14
CA ARG A 123 12.48 6.13 -4.41
C ARG A 123 11.47 6.71 -5.37
N VAL A 124 10.20 6.58 -5.05
CA VAL A 124 9.06 7.19 -5.76
C VAL A 124 8.27 7.98 -4.74
N ASN A 125 8.20 9.29 -4.89
CA ASN A 125 7.60 10.17 -3.89
C ASN A 125 6.68 11.21 -4.51
N SER A 126 5.51 11.43 -3.88
CA SER A 126 4.67 12.60 -4.15
C SER A 126 4.09 13.13 -2.84
N ASP A 127 4.44 14.37 -2.51
CA ASP A 127 3.96 15.07 -1.31
C ASP A 127 2.69 15.90 -1.59
N SER A 128 2.08 15.75 -2.76
CA SER A 128 0.87 16.48 -3.14
C SER A 128 -0.34 16.05 -2.31
N TRP A 129 -1.02 17.02 -1.71
CA TRP A 129 -2.31 16.85 -1.03
C TRP A 129 -3.51 17.17 -1.91
N SER A 130 -3.28 17.79 -3.07
CA SER A 130 -4.33 18.28 -3.97
C SER A 130 -4.52 17.42 -5.21
N ASN A 131 -3.53 16.63 -5.56
CA ASN A 131 -3.56 15.78 -6.76
C ASN A 131 -3.56 14.31 -6.34
N LYS A 132 -4.70 13.65 -6.49
CA LYS A 132 -4.80 12.20 -6.28
C LYS A 132 -4.03 11.48 -7.38
N LEU A 133 -3.11 10.60 -7.01
CA LEU A 133 -2.31 9.82 -7.93
C LEU A 133 -2.64 8.33 -7.82
N LYS A 134 -2.72 7.66 -8.96
CA LYS A 134 -2.63 6.20 -9.05
C LYS A 134 -1.24 5.85 -9.56
N LEU A 135 -0.48 5.11 -8.75
CA LEU A 135 0.82 4.58 -9.14
C LEU A 135 0.73 3.07 -9.38
N GLU A 136 1.29 2.62 -10.49
CA GLU A 136 1.51 1.20 -10.77
C GLU A 136 3.01 1.00 -10.97
N ILE A 137 3.61 0.13 -10.14
CA ILE A 137 5.05 -0.12 -10.13
C ILE A 137 5.30 -1.60 -10.40
N GLU A 138 6.00 -1.92 -11.48
CA GLU A 138 6.50 -3.27 -11.72
C GLU A 138 8.01 -3.30 -11.49
N LEU A 139 8.49 -4.29 -10.71
CA LEU A 139 9.88 -4.39 -10.29
C LEU A 139 10.32 -5.86 -10.14
N PRO A 140 11.63 -6.15 -10.01
CA PRO A 140 12.10 -7.49 -9.72
C PRO A 140 11.50 -8.05 -8.43
N SER A 141 11.00 -9.29 -8.45
CA SER A 141 10.31 -9.90 -7.30
C SER A 141 11.13 -9.95 -6.01
N GLY A 142 12.47 -9.92 -6.10
CA GLY A 142 13.39 -9.98 -4.95
C GLY A 142 13.64 -8.66 -4.23
N PHE A 143 12.81 -7.65 -4.43
CA PHE A 143 12.94 -6.33 -3.79
C PHE A 143 12.39 -6.31 -2.37
N ASP A 144 13.05 -5.51 -1.50
CA ASP A 144 12.46 -5.08 -0.25
C ASP A 144 11.60 -3.84 -0.48
N LEU A 145 10.47 -3.75 0.21
CA LEU A 145 9.52 -2.66 0.04
C LEU A 145 9.35 -1.86 1.33
N ASN A 146 9.35 -0.53 1.20
CA ASN A 146 8.84 0.39 2.20
C ASN A 146 7.83 1.30 1.50
N VAL A 147 6.54 1.03 1.74
CA VAL A 147 5.44 1.64 0.99
C VAL A 147 4.49 2.32 1.94
N SER A 148 4.12 3.55 1.60
CA SER A 148 3.17 4.29 2.42
C SER A 148 2.25 5.17 1.60
N THR A 149 0.98 5.27 2.04
CA THR A 149 0.04 6.29 1.58
C THR A 149 -0.74 6.84 2.79
N TYR A 150 -1.19 8.09 2.68
CA TYR A 150 -1.87 8.73 3.80
C TYR A 150 -3.37 8.84 3.57
N ASN A 151 -3.81 9.32 2.40
CA ASN A 151 -5.21 9.64 2.18
C ASN A 151 -5.77 8.97 0.93
N ASP A 152 -6.95 8.37 1.08
CA ASP A 152 -7.85 7.91 0.01
C ASP A 152 -7.14 7.08 -1.06
N GLY A 153 -6.51 5.98 -0.62
CA GLY A 153 -5.87 5.05 -1.55
C GLY A 153 -5.46 3.73 -0.92
N ASP A 154 -5.68 2.68 -1.68
CA ASP A 154 -5.32 1.32 -1.29
C ASP A 154 -3.88 0.99 -1.69
N LEU A 155 -3.29 0.09 -0.94
CA LEU A 155 -2.00 -0.50 -1.23
C LEU A 155 -2.19 -1.95 -1.69
N VAL A 156 -1.93 -2.20 -2.96
CA VAL A 156 -2.04 -3.54 -3.56
C VAL A 156 -0.64 -4.03 -3.95
N ILE A 157 -0.21 -5.14 -3.37
CA ILE A 157 1.13 -5.69 -3.56
C ILE A 157 1.04 -7.15 -3.97
N SER A 158 1.77 -7.56 -4.99
CA SER A 158 1.74 -8.95 -5.44
C SER A 158 3.09 -9.49 -5.88
N ASN A 159 3.30 -10.80 -5.65
CA ASN A 159 4.46 -11.57 -6.13
C ASN A 159 5.83 -11.05 -5.65
N ILE A 160 5.95 -10.68 -4.40
CA ILE A 160 7.18 -10.15 -3.80
C ILE A 160 7.87 -11.20 -2.91
N GLN A 161 9.20 -11.27 -3.04
CA GLN A 161 10.08 -12.15 -2.26
C GLN A 161 11.06 -11.30 -1.45
N GLY A 162 10.56 -10.59 -0.45
CA GLY A 162 11.34 -9.59 0.29
C GLY A 162 10.78 -9.27 1.67
N GLU A 163 11.38 -8.29 2.31
CA GLU A 163 10.90 -7.69 3.54
C GLU A 163 9.99 -6.51 3.19
N LEU A 164 8.75 -6.54 3.67
CA LEU A 164 7.74 -5.54 3.38
C LEU A 164 7.40 -4.73 4.63
N GLU A 165 7.56 -3.44 4.55
CA GLU A 165 7.06 -2.45 5.51
C GLU A 165 5.99 -1.62 4.81
N ILE A 166 4.73 -1.75 5.26
CA ILE A 166 3.57 -1.20 4.58
C ILE A 166 2.78 -0.35 5.58
N ASN A 167 2.61 0.93 5.26
CA ASN A 167 1.90 1.86 6.12
C ASN A 167 0.80 2.58 5.32
N ASN A 168 -0.43 2.48 5.78
CA ASN A 168 -1.55 3.23 5.25
C ASN A 168 -2.22 4.03 6.38
N TYR A 169 -2.89 5.12 6.08
CA TYR A 169 -3.72 5.79 7.08
C TYR A 169 -5.21 5.59 6.77
N ASN A 170 -5.62 5.86 5.54
CA ASN A 170 -6.99 5.62 5.07
C ASN A 170 -6.97 4.82 3.78
N GLY A 171 -7.29 3.53 3.86
CA GLY A 171 -7.37 2.59 2.75
C GLY A 171 -6.93 1.19 3.16
N GLU A 172 -7.21 0.25 2.31
CA GLU A 172 -6.92 -1.16 2.51
C GLU A 172 -5.46 -1.50 2.16
N ILE A 173 -4.96 -2.55 2.78
CA ILE A 173 -3.68 -3.18 2.44
C ILE A 173 -3.97 -4.60 1.96
N ASN A 174 -3.78 -4.85 0.68
CA ASN A 174 -3.90 -6.18 0.09
C ASN A 174 -2.55 -6.65 -0.47
N ALA A 175 -1.99 -7.71 0.12
CA ALA A 175 -0.72 -8.28 -0.31
C ALA A 175 -0.87 -9.77 -0.62
N GLU A 176 -0.61 -10.16 -1.87
CA GLU A 176 -0.80 -11.52 -2.36
C GLU A 176 0.49 -12.17 -2.86
N ASN A 177 0.61 -13.49 -2.67
CA ASN A 177 1.76 -14.27 -3.11
C ASN A 177 3.08 -13.73 -2.54
N ILE A 178 3.09 -13.48 -1.23
CA ILE A 178 4.26 -12.93 -0.53
C ILE A 178 5.16 -14.06 -0.02
N SER A 179 6.45 -13.94 -0.35
CA SER A 179 7.48 -14.82 0.18
C SER A 179 8.49 -13.98 0.95
N GLY A 180 8.35 -13.94 2.29
CA GLY A 180 9.19 -13.06 3.11
C GLY A 180 8.59 -12.77 4.48
N SER A 181 8.80 -11.54 4.93
CA SER A 181 8.24 -11.00 6.17
C SER A 181 7.45 -9.72 5.90
N VAL A 182 6.44 -9.46 6.73
CA VAL A 182 5.58 -8.30 6.57
C VAL A 182 5.39 -7.58 7.91
N VAL A 183 5.54 -6.26 7.87
CA VAL A 183 5.04 -5.34 8.88
C VAL A 183 4.02 -4.44 8.19
N ALA A 184 2.75 -4.54 8.57
CA ALA A 184 1.67 -3.79 7.94
C ALA A 184 0.86 -3.03 9.00
N THR A 185 0.64 -1.76 8.73
CA THR A 185 -0.14 -0.89 9.61
C THR A 185 -1.09 -0.03 8.79
N THR A 186 -2.36 0.01 9.19
CA THR A 186 -3.32 1.00 8.69
C THR A 186 -4.10 1.60 9.86
N TYR A 187 -4.74 2.73 9.66
CA TYR A 187 -5.66 3.29 10.67
C TYR A 187 -7.11 2.93 10.33
N ASN A 188 -7.52 3.17 9.09
CA ASN A 188 -8.84 2.80 8.59
C ASN A 188 -8.68 1.96 7.32
N GLY A 189 -8.93 0.66 7.43
CA GLY A 189 -8.89 -0.28 6.32
C GLY A 189 -8.61 -1.70 6.78
N GLU A 190 -8.95 -2.64 5.94
CA GLU A 190 -8.62 -4.05 6.10
C GLU A 190 -7.14 -4.29 5.80
N ILE A 191 -6.54 -5.24 6.49
CA ILE A 191 -5.23 -5.80 6.16
C ILE A 191 -5.43 -7.24 5.71
N LYS A 192 -5.21 -7.51 4.43
CA LYS A 192 -5.28 -8.84 3.87
C LYS A 192 -3.94 -9.26 3.30
N VAL A 193 -3.37 -10.34 3.83
CA VAL A 193 -2.07 -10.83 3.37
C VAL A 193 -2.10 -12.33 3.14
N THR A 194 -1.71 -12.75 1.93
CA THR A 194 -1.56 -14.16 1.56
C THR A 194 -0.10 -14.50 1.33
N PHE A 195 0.43 -15.39 2.18
CA PHE A 195 1.80 -15.85 2.09
C PHE A 195 1.92 -17.14 1.26
N ASP A 196 2.91 -17.18 0.37
CA ASP A 196 3.38 -18.41 -0.26
C ASP A 196 4.46 -19.07 0.59
N LYS A 197 5.34 -18.26 1.16
CA LYS A 197 6.41 -18.71 2.05
C LYS A 197 6.68 -17.63 3.10
N VAL A 198 6.91 -18.06 4.33
CA VAL A 198 7.31 -17.18 5.44
C VAL A 198 8.81 -17.30 5.66
N THR A 199 9.50 -16.16 5.87
CA THR A 199 10.90 -16.16 6.27
C THR A 199 11.02 -16.71 7.69
N GLU A 200 11.81 -17.75 7.86
CA GLU A 200 12.02 -18.36 9.15
C GLU A 200 12.71 -17.38 10.13
N ALA A 201 12.31 -17.46 11.40
CA ALA A 201 12.84 -16.66 12.51
C ALA A 201 12.65 -15.14 12.42
N THR A 202 11.86 -14.61 11.47
CA THR A 202 11.60 -13.18 11.38
C THR A 202 10.24 -12.85 12.01
N PRO A 203 10.19 -12.01 13.07
CA PRO A 203 8.94 -11.51 13.62
C PRO A 203 8.14 -10.70 12.61
N MET A 204 6.81 -10.72 12.72
CA MET A 204 5.90 -9.93 11.90
C MET A 204 4.95 -9.11 12.78
N SER A 205 4.42 -8.02 12.23
CA SER A 205 3.44 -7.20 12.94
C SER A 205 2.34 -6.70 12.00
N PHE A 206 1.10 -6.84 12.44
CA PHE A 206 -0.07 -6.37 11.72
C PHE A 206 -0.95 -5.55 12.67
N SER A 207 -1.30 -4.34 12.28
CA SER A 207 -2.09 -3.46 13.13
C SER A 207 -3.05 -2.61 12.32
N THR A 208 -4.34 -2.62 12.71
CA THR A 208 -5.34 -1.67 12.22
C THR A 208 -6.13 -1.11 13.39
N PHE A 209 -6.72 0.07 13.21
CA PHE A 209 -7.68 0.58 14.20
C PHE A 209 -9.11 0.21 13.81
N ASN A 210 -9.49 0.37 12.54
CA ASN A 210 -10.78 -0.03 12.01
C ASN A 210 -10.60 -0.87 10.76
N GLY A 211 -11.09 -2.11 10.76
CA GLY A 211 -11.06 -3.07 9.67
C GLY A 211 -10.59 -4.44 10.16
N ASP A 212 -10.77 -5.44 9.36
CA ASP A 212 -10.35 -6.81 9.68
C ASP A 212 -8.87 -7.02 9.38
N ILE A 213 -8.26 -8.02 10.03
CA ILE A 213 -6.93 -8.51 9.69
C ILE A 213 -7.07 -9.96 9.26
N ASP A 214 -6.97 -10.22 7.96
CA ASP A 214 -7.12 -11.55 7.34
C ASP A 214 -5.77 -12.05 6.79
N LEU A 215 -5.16 -13.00 7.48
CA LEU A 215 -3.84 -13.52 7.16
C LEU A 215 -3.91 -14.99 6.75
N THR A 216 -3.48 -15.29 5.54
CA THR A 216 -3.42 -16.66 5.02
C THR A 216 -1.99 -17.17 4.96
N PHE A 217 -1.71 -18.26 5.63
CA PHE A 217 -0.38 -18.86 5.73
C PHE A 217 -0.31 -20.29 5.18
N PRO A 218 0.88 -20.74 4.73
CA PRO A 218 1.12 -22.14 4.38
C PRO A 218 0.88 -23.07 5.58
N ALA A 219 0.36 -24.27 5.32
CA ALA A 219 0.09 -25.27 6.37
C ALA A 219 1.32 -25.64 7.23
N SER A 220 2.53 -25.46 6.67
CA SER A 220 3.80 -25.73 7.35
C SER A 220 4.29 -24.63 8.29
N LEU A 221 3.52 -23.55 8.45
CA LEU A 221 3.90 -22.41 9.31
C LEU A 221 4.25 -22.87 10.71
N LYS A 222 5.37 -22.36 11.25
CA LYS A 222 5.75 -22.45 12.65
C LYS A 222 5.87 -21.04 13.20
N ALA A 223 4.97 -20.66 14.11
CA ALA A 223 4.94 -19.31 14.66
C ALA A 223 4.27 -19.29 16.04
N THR A 224 4.59 -18.26 16.81
CA THR A 224 3.92 -17.91 18.05
C THR A 224 3.10 -16.64 17.79
N PHE A 225 1.79 -16.75 17.89
CA PHE A 225 0.88 -15.63 17.70
C PHE A 225 0.61 -14.92 19.02
N LYS A 226 0.62 -13.58 18.96
CA LYS A 226 0.20 -12.69 20.03
C LYS A 226 -0.85 -11.74 19.46
N MET A 227 -2.12 -11.98 19.81
CA MET A 227 -3.26 -11.35 19.16
C MET A 227 -4.12 -10.59 20.16
N LYS A 228 -4.67 -9.45 19.76
CA LYS A 228 -5.62 -8.66 20.54
C LYS A 228 -6.57 -7.91 19.62
N THR A 229 -7.88 -8.07 19.84
CA THR A 229 -8.91 -7.17 19.33
C THR A 229 -9.73 -6.65 20.51
N GLU A 230 -10.23 -5.41 20.44
CA GLU A 230 -11.10 -4.85 21.48
C GLU A 230 -12.59 -5.09 21.14
N GLN A 231 -12.93 -5.04 19.86
CA GLN A 231 -14.29 -5.22 19.35
C GLN A 231 -14.26 -6.08 18.09
N GLY A 232 -14.27 -7.40 18.28
CA GLY A 232 -14.22 -8.39 17.21
C GLY A 232 -13.88 -9.77 17.74
N GLU A 233 -13.79 -10.72 16.85
CA GLU A 233 -13.45 -12.11 17.13
C GLU A 233 -12.05 -12.46 16.64
N ILE A 234 -11.44 -13.50 17.25
CA ILE A 234 -10.18 -14.09 16.78
C ILE A 234 -10.47 -15.49 16.27
N LEU A 235 -10.34 -15.68 14.97
CA LEU A 235 -10.66 -16.91 14.26
C LEU A 235 -9.39 -17.56 13.70
N SER A 236 -9.23 -18.87 13.85
CA SER A 236 -8.06 -19.60 13.34
C SER A 236 -8.47 -20.87 12.60
N GLY A 237 -7.94 -21.05 11.40
CA GLY A 237 -7.97 -22.28 10.61
C GLY A 237 -6.89 -23.28 10.98
N PHE A 238 -6.00 -22.93 11.90
CA PHE A 238 -4.96 -23.82 12.44
C PHE A 238 -5.36 -24.35 13.82
N ASP A 239 -4.92 -25.56 14.15
CA ASP A 239 -4.88 -26.02 15.52
C ASP A 239 -3.81 -25.22 16.28
N MET A 240 -4.22 -24.42 17.23
CA MET A 240 -3.36 -23.52 17.98
C MET A 240 -3.23 -23.98 19.43
N ALA A 241 -2.01 -24.27 19.88
CA ALA A 241 -1.73 -24.56 21.28
C ALA A 241 -1.78 -23.26 22.10
N MET A 242 -2.85 -23.05 22.87
CA MET A 242 -3.05 -21.82 23.62
C MET A 242 -2.10 -21.70 24.80
N ILE A 243 -1.41 -20.55 24.90
CA ILE A 243 -0.53 -20.20 26.01
C ILE A 243 -1.35 -19.38 27.01
N LYS A 244 -1.47 -19.86 28.24
CA LYS A 244 -2.16 -19.12 29.30
C LYS A 244 -1.35 -17.89 29.71
N SER A 245 -1.86 -16.71 29.42
CA SER A 245 -1.30 -15.44 29.92
C SER A 245 -1.79 -15.19 31.34
N GLY A 246 -0.88 -15.06 32.28
CA GLY A 246 -1.25 -14.62 33.63
C GLY A 246 -1.37 -13.09 33.72
N PRO A 247 -2.04 -12.56 34.75
CA PRO A 247 -2.15 -11.12 34.95
C PRO A 247 -0.78 -10.49 35.17
N ILE A 248 -0.45 -9.44 34.42
CA ILE A 248 0.79 -8.67 34.58
C ILE A 248 0.59 -7.68 35.73
N GLN A 249 1.27 -7.90 36.83
CA GLN A 249 1.31 -6.97 37.96
C GLN A 249 2.41 -5.92 37.73
N LYS A 250 2.04 -4.66 37.51
CA LYS A 250 2.97 -3.53 37.52
C LYS A 250 2.88 -2.81 38.86
N LYS A 251 3.94 -2.87 39.68
CA LYS A 251 4.06 -2.08 40.89
C LYS A 251 4.80 -0.79 40.56
N ASP A 252 4.11 0.32 40.56
CA ASP A 252 4.76 1.62 40.47
C ASP A 252 5.20 2.07 41.85
N THR A 253 6.52 2.02 42.11
CA THR A 253 7.12 2.35 43.40
C THR A 253 7.26 3.85 43.63
N LYS A 254 7.00 4.69 42.63
CA LYS A 254 7.16 6.18 42.79
C LYS A 254 5.87 6.91 43.23
N SER A 255 4.70 6.33 43.00
CA SER A 255 3.42 7.01 43.31
C SER A 255 2.64 6.35 44.44
N GLY A 256 3.12 5.27 45.04
CA GLY A 256 2.35 4.51 46.04
C GLY A 256 1.08 3.84 45.48
N THR A 257 0.89 3.87 44.16
CA THR A 257 -0.29 3.31 43.51
C THR A 257 -0.01 1.88 43.09
N TYR A 258 -0.84 0.96 43.56
CA TYR A 258 -0.85 -0.41 43.10
C TYR A 258 -1.81 -0.52 41.89
N LYS A 259 -1.26 -0.78 40.70
CA LYS A 259 -2.03 -0.94 39.48
C LYS A 259 -1.88 -2.38 38.97
N VAL A 260 -2.98 -3.13 38.92
CA VAL A 260 -3.06 -4.39 38.19
C VAL A 260 -3.63 -4.08 36.82
N VAL A 261 -2.89 -4.41 35.78
CA VAL A 261 -3.40 -4.39 34.39
C VAL A 261 -3.54 -5.84 33.96
N ILE A 262 -4.75 -6.23 33.68
CA ILE A 262 -5.01 -7.49 32.99
C ILE A 262 -4.94 -7.17 31.50
N ASP A 263 -3.84 -7.56 30.89
CA ASP A 263 -3.65 -7.37 29.44
C ASP A 263 -4.14 -8.65 28.75
N GLU A 264 -5.29 -8.56 28.12
CA GLU A 264 -5.99 -9.71 27.51
C GLU A 264 -5.42 -10.05 26.12
N TRP A 265 -4.13 -10.31 26.06
CA TRP A 265 -3.53 -10.85 24.85
C TRP A 265 -3.81 -12.36 24.74
N VAL A 266 -4.38 -12.74 23.61
CA VAL A 266 -4.48 -14.15 23.22
C VAL A 266 -3.14 -14.58 22.64
N LYS A 267 -2.53 -15.61 23.26
CA LYS A 267 -1.28 -16.19 22.77
C LYS A 267 -1.47 -17.65 22.43
N GLY A 268 -0.88 -18.06 21.30
CA GLY A 268 -0.95 -19.45 20.87
C GLY A 268 0.19 -19.81 19.92
N GLU A 269 0.55 -21.07 19.90
CA GLU A 269 1.59 -21.63 19.05
C GLU A 269 0.99 -22.51 17.96
N ILE A 270 1.54 -22.37 16.74
CA ILE A 270 1.23 -23.23 15.61
C ILE A 270 2.46 -24.08 15.31
N ASN A 271 2.27 -25.40 15.16
CA ASN A 271 3.29 -26.39 14.84
C ASN A 271 4.54 -26.32 15.73
N GLY A 272 4.33 -26.11 17.06
CA GLY A 272 5.41 -26.07 18.06
C GLY A 272 6.06 -24.70 18.24
N GLY A 273 5.43 -23.64 17.75
CA GLY A 273 5.90 -22.27 17.92
C GLY A 273 7.04 -21.87 16.96
N GLY A 274 7.46 -20.61 17.08
CA GLY A 274 8.46 -19.99 16.23
C GLY A 274 8.54 -18.48 16.50
N PRO A 275 8.91 -17.66 15.51
CA PRO A 275 8.97 -16.21 15.66
C PRO A 275 7.60 -15.66 16.10
N GLU A 276 7.63 -14.58 16.87
CA GLU A 276 6.40 -13.93 17.35
C GLU A 276 5.76 -13.11 16.25
N PHE A 277 4.47 -13.36 15.98
CA PHE A 277 3.63 -12.56 15.11
C PHE A 277 2.65 -11.77 15.98
N SER A 278 2.83 -10.45 16.01
CA SER A 278 2.01 -9.54 16.79
C SER A 278 0.88 -8.99 15.94
N ILE A 279 -0.37 -9.26 16.34
CA ILE A 279 -1.55 -8.81 15.61
C ILE A 279 -2.43 -8.02 16.56
N LYS A 280 -2.72 -6.77 16.18
CA LYS A 280 -3.52 -5.87 17.00
C LYS A 280 -4.58 -5.18 16.17
N ASN A 281 -5.82 -5.30 16.62
CA ASN A 281 -6.98 -4.59 16.09
C ASN A 281 -7.72 -3.85 17.20
N TYR A 282 -8.50 -2.83 16.85
CA TYR A 282 -9.46 -2.23 17.78
C TYR A 282 -10.89 -2.58 17.39
N ASN A 283 -11.31 -2.34 16.15
CA ASN A 283 -12.62 -2.73 15.61
C ASN A 283 -12.44 -3.62 14.40
N GLY A 284 -12.94 -4.85 14.48
CA GLY A 284 -12.93 -5.86 13.45
C GLY A 284 -12.31 -7.17 13.90
N ASP A 285 -12.36 -8.16 13.05
CA ASP A 285 -11.94 -9.51 13.33
C ASP A 285 -10.46 -9.75 13.01
N ILE A 286 -9.85 -10.69 13.70
CA ILE A 286 -8.53 -11.24 13.37
C ILE A 286 -8.74 -12.66 12.85
N ILE A 287 -8.41 -12.90 11.59
CA ILE A 287 -8.65 -14.16 10.90
C ILE A 287 -7.32 -14.75 10.44
N ILE A 288 -6.97 -15.92 10.95
CA ILE A 288 -5.76 -16.66 10.58
C ILE A 288 -6.17 -17.87 9.76
N ARG A 289 -5.91 -17.84 8.45
CA ARG A 289 -6.30 -18.91 7.53
C ARG A 289 -5.12 -19.85 7.25
N LYS A 290 -5.46 -21.10 7.05
CA LYS A 290 -4.55 -22.14 6.57
C LYS A 290 -4.80 -22.37 5.08
N LYS A 291 -3.71 -22.28 4.29
CA LYS A 291 -3.69 -22.60 2.86
C LYS A 291 -3.81 -24.10 2.63
#